data_255241656b0538297bff81f230de4e31
#
_entry.id   255241656b0538297bff81f230de4e31
#
_cell.length_a   1.000
_cell.length_b   1.000
_cell.length_c   1.000
_cell.angle_alpha   90.00
_cell.angle_beta   90.00
_cell.angle_gamma   90.00
#
_symmetry.space_group_name_H-M   'P 1'
#
loop_
_entity.id
_entity.type
_entity.pdbx_description
1 polymer ?
#
loop_
_entity_poly.entity_id
_entity_poly.type
_entity_poly.pdbx_seq_one_letter_code
_entity_poly.pdbx_strand_id
1 'polypeptide(L)'
;MTDPTTRLCHILVADDEPHIGRIIKMKLEQGPFRVSLAYDGQEALDFINSDEHLDLALLDLMMPKLSGLDVLRQVREQERFKSLPCLILTAGGDAKHERDALALGATQFLTKPFSPKKLYALVARLTGAPDEAGIIGE
;
A
#
# COMPACT_ATOMS: atom_id res chain seq x y z
N MET A 1 -25.54 4.21 13.64
CA MET A 1 -25.56 4.14 12.19
C MET A 1 -24.34 4.83 11.61
N THR A 2 -23.76 4.24 10.59
CA THR A 2 -22.55 4.78 10.02
C THR A 2 -22.84 5.85 8.99
N ASP A 3 -22.23 6.99 9.14
CA ASP A 3 -22.31 8.04 8.16
C ASP A 3 -21.51 7.59 6.93
N PRO A 4 -22.05 7.68 5.73
CA PRO A 4 -21.31 7.31 4.53
C PRO A 4 -19.98 8.04 4.37
N THR A 5 -19.87 9.25 4.92
CA THR A 5 -18.63 10.02 4.83
C THR A 5 -17.56 9.52 5.78
N THR A 6 -17.90 8.60 6.69
CA THR A 6 -16.94 8.06 7.64
C THR A 6 -16.49 6.66 7.24
N ARG A 7 -16.77 6.24 5.99
CA ARG A 7 -16.34 4.94 5.52
C ARG A 7 -14.82 4.84 5.55
N LEU A 8 -14.32 3.70 6.05
CA LEU A 8 -12.89 3.49 6.14
C LEU A 8 -12.28 3.21 4.76
N CYS A 9 -11.09 3.73 4.55
CA CYS A 9 -10.31 3.37 3.37
C CYS A 9 -9.72 1.98 3.58
N HIS A 10 -9.77 1.15 2.57
CA HIS A 10 -9.28 -0.21 2.65
C HIS A 10 -7.90 -0.29 2.01
N ILE A 11 -6.91 -0.70 2.80
CA ILE A 11 -5.52 -0.77 2.38
C ILE A 11 -5.08 -2.22 2.40
N LEU A 12 -4.49 -2.68 1.29
CA LEU A 12 -3.83 -3.97 1.29
C LEU A 12 -2.36 -3.75 1.59
N VAL A 13 -1.81 -4.51 2.53
CA VAL A 13 -0.38 -4.47 2.84
C VAL A 13 0.19 -5.85 2.56
N ALA A 14 1.12 -5.94 1.62
CA ALA A 14 1.76 -7.18 1.25
C ALA A 14 3.23 -7.13 1.64
N ASP A 15 3.63 -7.96 2.59
CA ASP A 15 5.01 -8.05 3.07
C ASP A 15 5.19 -9.43 3.65
N ASP A 16 6.27 -10.11 3.27
CA ASP A 16 6.49 -11.48 3.75
C ASP A 16 7.03 -11.54 5.18
N GLU A 17 7.35 -10.39 5.76
CA GLU A 17 7.75 -10.30 7.16
C GLU A 17 6.53 -9.96 8.01
N PRO A 18 5.94 -10.95 8.74
CA PRO A 18 4.67 -10.71 9.42
C PRO A 18 4.71 -9.56 10.43
N HIS A 19 5.85 -9.35 11.09
CA HIS A 19 5.93 -8.28 12.08
C HIS A 19 5.87 -6.91 11.42
N ILE A 20 6.39 -6.77 10.20
CA ILE A 20 6.32 -5.49 9.48
C ILE A 20 4.86 -5.20 9.13
N GLY A 21 4.16 -6.20 8.59
CA GLY A 21 2.75 -6.04 8.27
C GLY A 21 1.93 -5.64 9.48
N ARG A 22 2.19 -6.27 10.63
CA ARG A 22 1.46 -5.94 11.86
C ARG A 22 1.74 -4.52 12.32
N ILE A 23 2.98 -4.07 12.24
CA ILE A 23 3.33 -2.70 12.62
C ILE A 23 2.59 -1.71 11.74
N ILE A 24 2.57 -1.95 10.44
CA ILE A 24 1.88 -1.07 9.52
C ILE A 24 0.38 -1.07 9.80
N LYS A 25 -0.21 -2.26 10.00
CA LYS A 25 -1.63 -2.37 10.29
C LYS A 25 -2.00 -1.62 11.57
N MET A 26 -1.22 -1.81 12.63
CA MET A 26 -1.47 -1.12 13.89
C MET A 26 -1.43 0.40 13.70
N LYS A 27 -0.45 0.87 12.94
CA LYS A 27 -0.32 2.32 12.75
C LYS A 27 -1.47 2.88 11.92
N LEU A 28 -1.78 2.25 10.81
CA LEU A 28 -2.82 2.77 9.92
C LEU A 28 -4.20 2.68 10.56
N GLU A 29 -4.46 1.63 11.32
CA GLU A 29 -5.78 1.47 11.94
C GLU A 29 -6.01 2.40 13.11
N GLN A 30 -5.05 3.21 13.47
CA GLN A 30 -5.28 4.32 14.38
C GLN A 30 -6.08 5.43 13.71
N GLY A 31 -6.14 5.43 12.40
CA GLY A 31 -6.90 6.41 11.63
C GLY A 31 -8.02 5.77 10.85
N PRO A 32 -8.52 6.43 9.82
CA PRO A 32 -9.69 5.94 9.08
C PRO A 32 -9.34 4.90 8.03
N PHE A 33 -8.56 3.89 8.42
CA PHE A 33 -8.11 2.84 7.52
C PHE A 33 -8.45 1.47 8.06
N ARG A 34 -8.80 0.58 7.14
CA ARG A 34 -8.97 -0.85 7.41
C ARG A 34 -7.87 -1.56 6.62
N VAL A 35 -7.11 -2.43 7.26
CA VAL A 35 -5.93 -3.03 6.63
C VAL A 35 -6.11 -4.54 6.50
N SER A 36 -5.89 -5.04 5.29
CA SER A 36 -5.80 -6.48 5.04
C SER A 36 -4.34 -6.81 4.74
N LEU A 37 -3.89 -7.97 5.20
CA LEU A 37 -2.49 -8.38 5.05
C LEU A 37 -2.36 -9.53 4.07
N ALA A 38 -1.30 -9.51 3.27
CA ALA A 38 -0.89 -10.61 2.42
C ALA A 38 0.58 -10.87 2.70
N TYR A 39 1.01 -12.13 2.62
CA TYR A 39 2.36 -12.51 3.03
C TYR A 39 3.23 -12.94 1.86
N ASP A 40 2.70 -12.92 0.64
CA ASP A 40 3.49 -13.14 -0.56
C ASP A 40 2.78 -12.48 -1.73
N GLY A 41 3.46 -12.45 -2.88
CA GLY A 41 2.93 -11.74 -4.04
C GLY A 41 1.70 -12.40 -4.64
N GLN A 42 1.59 -13.72 -4.54
CA GLN A 42 0.41 -14.41 -5.06
C GLN A 42 -0.82 -14.09 -4.23
N GLU A 43 -0.68 -14.10 -2.90
CA GLU A 43 -1.78 -13.68 -2.02
C GLU A 43 -2.20 -12.25 -2.31
N ALA A 44 -1.22 -11.38 -2.53
CA ALA A 44 -1.51 -9.98 -2.81
C ALA A 44 -2.32 -9.84 -4.10
N LEU A 45 -1.86 -10.53 -5.15
CA LEU A 45 -2.54 -10.45 -6.44
C LEU A 45 -3.95 -11.04 -6.36
N ASP A 46 -4.10 -12.19 -5.66
CA ASP A 46 -5.40 -12.81 -5.50
C ASP A 46 -6.35 -11.88 -4.76
N PHE A 47 -5.85 -11.19 -3.73
CA PHE A 47 -6.68 -10.25 -2.98
C PHE A 47 -7.11 -9.07 -3.86
N ILE A 48 -6.17 -8.51 -4.63
CA ILE A 48 -6.48 -7.38 -5.50
C ILE A 48 -7.53 -7.79 -6.54
N ASN A 49 -7.43 -9.01 -7.05
CA ASN A 49 -8.36 -9.50 -8.07
C ASN A 49 -9.70 -9.96 -7.49
N SER A 50 -9.83 -10.01 -6.16
CA SER A 50 -11.10 -10.36 -5.54
C SER A 50 -12.08 -9.19 -5.70
N ASP A 51 -13.30 -9.39 -5.21
CA ASP A 51 -14.32 -8.34 -5.32
C ASP A 51 -14.22 -7.29 -4.22
N GLU A 52 -13.19 -7.39 -3.36
CA GLU A 52 -13.01 -6.39 -2.31
C GLU A 52 -12.56 -5.07 -2.91
N HIS A 53 -13.18 -4.00 -2.48
CA HIS A 53 -12.76 -2.67 -2.91
C HIS A 53 -11.49 -2.26 -2.18
N LEU A 54 -10.51 -1.79 -2.91
CA LEU A 54 -9.27 -1.30 -2.34
C LEU A 54 -9.07 0.17 -2.70
N ASP A 55 -8.56 0.91 -1.75
CA ASP A 55 -8.20 2.32 -1.96
C ASP A 55 -6.71 2.50 -2.17
N LEU A 56 -5.90 1.52 -1.77
CA LEU A 56 -4.45 1.59 -1.96
C LEU A 56 -3.85 0.20 -1.72
N ALA A 57 -2.83 -0.15 -2.49
CA ALA A 57 -2.05 -1.36 -2.28
C ALA A 57 -0.61 -0.97 -1.92
N LEU A 58 -0.13 -1.50 -0.80
CA LEU A 58 1.25 -1.29 -0.36
C LEU A 58 1.96 -2.62 -0.54
N LEU A 59 2.99 -2.64 -1.39
CA LEU A 59 3.63 -3.88 -1.82
C LEU A 59 5.12 -3.84 -1.53
N ASP A 60 5.59 -4.83 -0.78
CA ASP A 60 7.03 -5.00 -0.58
C ASP A 60 7.63 -5.47 -1.91
N LEU A 61 8.75 -4.89 -2.27
CA LEU A 61 9.43 -5.25 -3.51
C LEU A 61 9.87 -6.72 -3.50
N MET A 62 10.41 -7.18 -2.39
CA MET A 62 10.98 -8.52 -2.29
C MET A 62 10.04 -9.46 -1.54
N MET A 63 9.30 -10.27 -2.28
CA MET A 63 8.38 -11.26 -1.71
C MET A 63 8.51 -12.57 -2.45
N PRO A 64 8.21 -13.70 -1.75
CA PRO A 64 8.18 -15.00 -2.42
C PRO A 64 7.06 -15.06 -3.46
N LYS A 65 7.19 -15.99 -4.38
CA LYS A 65 6.25 -16.32 -5.44
C LYS A 65 6.17 -15.25 -6.51
N LEU A 66 5.72 -14.06 -6.15
CA LEU A 66 5.71 -12.90 -7.05
C LEU A 66 6.29 -11.72 -6.29
N SER A 67 7.22 -11.02 -6.92
CA SER A 67 7.78 -9.82 -6.32
C SER A 67 6.75 -8.69 -6.38
N GLY A 68 7.03 -7.61 -5.64
CA GLY A 68 6.16 -6.44 -5.71
C GLY A 68 6.06 -5.88 -7.12
N LEU A 69 7.15 -5.94 -7.89
CA LEU A 69 7.11 -5.46 -9.28
C LEU A 69 6.26 -6.36 -10.16
N ASP A 70 6.30 -7.69 -9.93
CA ASP A 70 5.47 -8.61 -10.69
C ASP A 70 3.99 -8.34 -10.42
N VAL A 71 3.64 -8.12 -9.16
CA VAL A 71 2.25 -7.80 -8.79
C VAL A 71 1.83 -6.49 -9.44
N LEU A 72 2.69 -5.48 -9.33
CA LEU A 72 2.40 -4.17 -9.90
C LEU A 72 2.16 -4.25 -11.40
N ARG A 73 3.01 -5.00 -12.11
CA ARG A 73 2.86 -5.15 -13.56
C ARG A 73 1.50 -5.73 -13.91
N GLN A 74 1.12 -6.82 -13.22
CA GLN A 74 -0.15 -7.47 -13.50
C GLN A 74 -1.35 -6.60 -13.14
N VAL A 75 -1.24 -5.83 -12.06
CA VAL A 75 -2.30 -4.91 -11.66
C VAL A 75 -2.48 -3.84 -12.72
N ARG A 76 -1.38 -3.28 -13.22
CA ARG A 76 -1.45 -2.19 -14.20
C ARG A 76 -1.91 -2.66 -15.59
N GLU A 77 -1.86 -3.96 -15.85
CA GLU A 77 -2.41 -4.49 -17.09
C GLU A 77 -3.93 -4.53 -17.08
N GLN A 78 -4.54 -4.39 -15.92
CA GLN A 78 -5.99 -4.43 -15.81
C GLN A 78 -6.57 -3.02 -15.80
N GLU A 79 -7.50 -2.78 -16.69
CA GLU A 79 -8.07 -1.43 -16.85
C GLU A 79 -8.67 -0.92 -15.56
N ARG A 80 -9.33 -1.79 -14.81
CA ARG A 80 -10.03 -1.36 -13.58
C ARG A 80 -9.08 -0.90 -12.48
N PHE A 81 -7.78 -1.22 -12.59
CA PHE A 81 -6.81 -0.86 -11.57
C PHE A 81 -5.78 0.15 -12.05
N LYS A 82 -6.04 0.80 -13.16
CA LYS A 82 -5.07 1.78 -13.66
C LYS A 82 -4.87 2.97 -12.74
N SER A 83 -5.88 3.27 -11.93
CA SER A 83 -5.82 4.40 -11.00
C SER A 83 -5.62 3.98 -9.55
N LEU A 84 -5.48 2.68 -9.28
CA LEU A 84 -5.28 2.23 -7.91
C LEU A 84 -3.90 2.70 -7.42
N PRO A 85 -3.84 3.49 -6.34
CA PRO A 85 -2.54 3.87 -5.80
C PRO A 85 -1.76 2.64 -5.35
N CYS A 86 -0.54 2.51 -5.84
CA CYS A 86 0.34 1.41 -5.46
C CYS A 86 1.63 2.01 -4.90
N LEU A 87 1.88 1.71 -3.63
CA LEU A 87 3.05 2.18 -2.92
C LEU A 87 4.01 1.01 -2.76
N ILE A 88 5.24 1.18 -3.21
CA ILE A 88 6.24 0.10 -3.17
C ILE A 88 7.20 0.32 -2.02
N LEU A 89 7.44 -0.73 -1.22
CA LEU A 89 8.47 -0.70 -0.18
C LEU A 89 9.75 -1.29 -0.74
N THR A 90 10.84 -0.54 -0.63
CA THR A 90 12.14 -0.98 -1.15
C THR A 90 13.17 -1.03 -0.04
N ALA A 91 14.24 -1.80 -0.26
CA ALA A 91 15.30 -1.91 0.73
C ALA A 91 16.20 -0.67 0.81
N GLY A 92 16.06 0.24 -0.12
CA GLY A 92 16.88 1.44 -0.13
C GLY A 92 18.21 1.23 -0.82
N GLY A 93 18.74 2.31 -1.34
CA GLY A 93 20.03 2.26 -2.02
C GLY A 93 20.01 1.58 -3.36
N ASP A 94 18.84 1.17 -3.84
CA ASP A 94 18.71 0.47 -5.10
C ASP A 94 17.93 1.34 -6.09
N ALA A 95 18.63 2.30 -6.66
CA ALA A 95 18.01 3.24 -7.59
C ALA A 95 17.40 2.55 -8.80
N LYS A 96 17.98 1.40 -9.21
CA LYS A 96 17.43 0.67 -10.36
C LYS A 96 16.03 0.16 -10.06
N HIS A 97 15.83 -0.48 -8.90
CA HIS A 97 14.52 -0.99 -8.54
C HIS A 97 13.50 0.13 -8.37
N GLU A 98 13.93 1.25 -7.84
CA GLU A 98 13.04 2.40 -7.68
C GLU A 98 12.60 2.93 -9.05
N ARG A 99 13.53 3.04 -9.99
CA ARG A 99 13.20 3.48 -11.35
C ARG A 99 12.28 2.48 -12.03
N ASP A 100 12.56 1.17 -11.86
CA ASP A 100 11.73 0.14 -12.45
C ASP A 100 10.29 0.20 -11.91
N ALA A 101 10.15 0.42 -10.60
CA ALA A 101 8.83 0.52 -9.99
C ALA A 101 8.05 1.69 -10.58
N LEU A 102 8.68 2.85 -10.67
CA LEU A 102 8.01 4.02 -11.24
C LEU A 102 7.67 3.83 -12.70
N ALA A 103 8.59 3.19 -13.45
CA ALA A 103 8.33 2.92 -14.87
C ALA A 103 7.17 1.95 -15.06
N LEU A 104 6.95 1.03 -14.12
CA LEU A 104 5.84 0.09 -14.19
C LEU A 104 4.54 0.68 -13.66
N GLY A 105 4.56 1.90 -13.17
CA GLY A 105 3.34 2.56 -12.74
C GLY A 105 3.12 2.63 -11.24
N ALA A 106 4.17 2.46 -10.43
CA ALA A 106 4.06 2.70 -9.00
C ALA A 106 3.70 4.16 -8.78
N THR A 107 2.80 4.40 -7.83
CA THR A 107 2.43 5.77 -7.50
C THR A 107 3.56 6.44 -6.73
N GLN A 108 4.22 5.67 -5.87
CA GLN A 108 5.27 6.19 -5.01
C GLN A 108 6.06 5.01 -4.46
N PHE A 109 7.23 5.25 -3.91
CA PHE A 109 7.94 4.20 -3.17
C PHE A 109 8.39 4.75 -1.82
N LEU A 110 8.64 3.86 -0.87
CA LEU A 110 9.11 4.19 0.45
C LEU A 110 10.24 3.24 0.81
N THR A 111 11.31 3.77 1.36
CA THR A 111 12.52 3.00 1.65
C THR A 111 12.48 2.44 3.06
N LYS A 112 12.84 1.16 3.21
CA LYS A 112 13.02 0.54 4.52
C LYS A 112 14.43 0.87 5.04
N PRO A 113 14.60 1.11 6.33
CA PRO A 113 13.56 1.19 7.34
C PRO A 113 12.79 2.51 7.20
N PHE A 114 11.50 2.44 7.46
CA PHE A 114 10.65 3.62 7.34
C PHE A 114 10.12 4.04 8.70
N SER A 115 9.73 5.30 8.79
CA SER A 115 9.03 5.78 9.97
C SER A 115 7.56 5.46 9.82
N PRO A 116 6.91 4.79 10.79
CA PRO A 116 5.46 4.55 10.71
C PRO A 116 4.66 5.83 10.52
N LYS A 117 5.11 6.91 11.14
CA LYS A 117 4.46 8.19 10.99
C LYS A 117 4.53 8.71 9.55
N LYS A 118 5.69 8.56 8.93
CA LYS A 118 5.88 8.95 7.54
C LYS A 118 5.03 8.12 6.61
N LEU A 119 4.97 6.81 6.88
CA LEU A 119 4.13 5.91 6.10
C LEU A 119 2.67 6.33 6.20
N TYR A 120 2.20 6.61 7.41
CA TYR A 120 0.82 7.03 7.62
C TYR A 120 0.52 8.30 6.81
N ALA A 121 1.40 9.29 6.90
CA ALA A 121 1.19 10.54 6.19
C ALA A 121 1.12 10.33 4.67
N LEU A 122 1.96 9.44 4.15
CA LEU A 122 1.98 9.16 2.72
C LEU A 122 0.70 8.44 2.29
N VAL A 123 0.27 7.45 3.05
CA VAL A 123 -0.97 6.72 2.75
C VAL A 123 -2.16 7.68 2.81
N ALA A 124 -2.21 8.54 3.83
CA ALA A 124 -3.29 9.51 3.95
C ALA A 124 -3.32 10.44 2.74
N ARG A 125 -2.16 10.91 2.30
CA ARG A 125 -2.10 11.80 1.14
C ARG A 125 -2.57 11.09 -0.13
N LEU A 126 -2.15 9.86 -0.32
CA LEU A 126 -2.48 9.13 -1.55
C LEU A 126 -3.93 8.69 -1.59
N THR A 127 -4.59 8.54 -0.45
CA THR A 127 -6.00 8.16 -0.41
C THR A 127 -6.94 9.33 -0.21
N GLY A 128 -6.40 10.52 0.06
CA GLY A 128 -7.23 11.69 0.34
C GLY A 128 -7.77 11.74 1.75
N ALA A 129 -7.30 10.86 2.64
CA ALA A 129 -7.72 10.86 4.04
C ALA A 129 -6.99 11.96 4.82
N PRO A 130 -7.53 12.37 5.97
CA PRO A 130 -6.81 13.32 6.81
C PRO A 130 -5.53 12.67 7.33
N ASP A 131 -4.49 13.50 7.44
CA ASP A 131 -3.28 13.01 7.98
C ASP A 131 -3.43 12.69 9.48
N GLU A 132 -2.44 12.10 10.07
CA GLU A 132 -2.51 11.65 11.46
C GLU A 132 -2.77 12.80 12.44
N ALA A 133 -2.23 13.94 12.16
CA ALA A 133 -2.44 15.12 12.96
C ALA A 133 -3.89 15.54 12.92
N GLY A 134 -4.57 15.10 11.92
CA GLY A 134 -6.00 15.24 11.81
C GLY A 134 -6.39 16.62 11.56
N ILE A 135 -5.56 17.39 11.60
CA ILE A 135 -5.94 18.55 11.66
C ILE A 135 -5.73 19.38 10.71
N ILE A 136 -5.93 19.50 10.59
CA ILE A 136 -5.88 20.21 10.05
C ILE A 136 -5.25 20.73 9.45
N GLY A 137 -4.98 20.65 9.11
CA GLY A 137 -4.47 20.96 8.65
C GLY A 137 -3.90 21.85 8.55
N GLU A 138 -3.85 22.09 8.97
CA GLU A 138 -3.51 22.65 8.95
C GLU A 138 -2.99 22.68 8.51
#